data_84a7192e058c9d684c365e7c6515bdca
#
_entry.id   84a7192e058c9d684c365e7c6515bdca
#
_cell.length_a   1.000
_cell.length_b   1.000
_cell.length_c   1.000
_cell.angle_alpha   90.00
_cell.angle_beta   90.00
_cell.angle_gamma   90.00
#
_symmetry.space_group_name_H-M   'P 1'
#
loop_
_entity.id
_entity.type
_entity.pdbx_description
1 polymer ?
#
loop_
_entity_poly.entity_id
_entity_poly.type
_entity_poly.pdbx_seq_one_letter_code
_entity_poly.pdbx_strand_id
1 'polypeptide(L)'
;MGEVLSQSEIDNLLAQLSSGALDMEQMQEPKEKQVKDYDFKRPAKFSKEHLRTLEIIYEHYGRLLSTNLPVYLRKNVQATVASSETVTFSEFTNALSNPVILGIVDFKPLTGNVIIELAPNLGFAMIDRMLGGQGAPLERNRDFSEIEMTIIQKMMIVCMQLMREPWKNVLDISPMLDRIETNVQFAQVIAPSDMIAIVTMNVKIGDVEGFMNVCLPFFTLEDIIDKLNTKYWFSTMKKDDSTDYEEQIESLIKRVD
;
A
#
# COMPACT_ATOMS: atom_id res chain seq x y z
N MET A 1 -28.45 -5.18 10.73
CA MET A 1 -29.09 -6.24 11.50
C MET A 1 -29.42 -7.32 10.50
N GLY A 2 -28.71 -8.45 10.53
CA GLY A 2 -29.03 -9.58 9.64
C GLY A 2 -30.36 -10.19 10.09
N GLU A 3 -31.32 -10.29 9.18
CA GLU A 3 -32.57 -11.03 9.42
C GLU A 3 -32.21 -12.49 9.60
N VAL A 4 -32.58 -13.04 10.74
CA VAL A 4 -32.44 -14.47 11.04
C VAL A 4 -33.58 -15.18 10.31
N LEU A 5 -33.26 -16.01 9.32
CA LEU A 5 -34.20 -16.82 8.58
C LEU A 5 -35.04 -17.67 9.53
N SER A 6 -36.33 -17.71 9.30
CA SER A 6 -37.28 -18.55 10.11
C SER A 6 -37.06 -20.03 9.80
N GLN A 7 -37.41 -20.90 10.77
CA GLN A 7 -37.28 -22.36 10.62
C GLN A 7 -38.02 -22.89 9.37
N SER A 8 -39.17 -22.28 9.04
CA SER A 8 -39.99 -22.64 7.88
C SER A 8 -39.34 -22.26 6.54
N GLU A 9 -38.51 -21.19 6.51
CA GLU A 9 -37.76 -20.80 5.33
C GLU A 9 -36.53 -21.71 5.11
N ILE A 10 -35.89 -22.15 6.19
CA ILE A 10 -34.80 -23.14 6.13
C ILE A 10 -35.33 -24.49 5.61
N ASP A 11 -36.51 -24.97 6.10
CA ASP A 11 -37.08 -26.21 5.66
C ASP A 11 -37.53 -26.17 4.19
N ASN A 12 -38.05 -25.02 3.72
CA ASN A 12 -38.39 -24.80 2.31
C ASN A 12 -37.17 -24.79 1.42
N LEU A 13 -36.07 -24.14 1.82
CA LEU A 13 -34.81 -24.15 1.08
C LEU A 13 -34.21 -25.56 0.98
N LEU A 14 -34.25 -26.33 2.05
CA LEU A 14 -33.80 -27.73 2.05
C LEU A 14 -34.66 -28.62 1.16
N ALA A 15 -35.97 -28.42 1.12
CA ALA A 15 -36.88 -29.15 0.23
C ALA A 15 -36.61 -28.81 -1.26
N GLN A 16 -36.33 -27.57 -1.60
CA GLN A 16 -35.99 -27.12 -2.94
C GLN A 16 -34.62 -27.64 -3.39
N LEU A 17 -33.61 -27.69 -2.50
CA LEU A 17 -32.33 -28.30 -2.75
C LEU A 17 -32.43 -29.82 -3.02
N SER A 18 -33.27 -30.52 -2.28
CA SER A 18 -33.42 -31.98 -2.42
C SER A 18 -34.23 -32.40 -3.66
N SER A 19 -35.09 -31.51 -4.19
CA SER A 19 -35.88 -31.75 -5.41
C SER A 19 -35.15 -31.43 -6.73
N GLY A 20 -33.95 -30.87 -6.67
CA GLY A 20 -33.16 -30.49 -7.86
C GLY A 20 -33.75 -29.35 -8.69
N ALA A 21 -34.71 -28.60 -8.13
CA ALA A 21 -35.44 -27.53 -8.80
C ALA A 21 -34.76 -26.13 -8.67
N LEU A 22 -33.53 -26.08 -8.13
CA LEU A 22 -32.77 -24.83 -8.09
C LEU A 22 -31.91 -24.73 -9.35
N ASP A 23 -32.41 -23.97 -10.31
CA ASP A 23 -31.59 -23.50 -11.43
C ASP A 23 -30.50 -22.59 -10.88
N MET A 24 -29.21 -22.98 -11.04
CA MET A 24 -28.06 -22.20 -10.58
C MET A 24 -27.91 -20.82 -11.26
N GLU A 25 -28.68 -20.58 -12.32
CA GLU A 25 -28.70 -19.29 -13.02
C GLU A 25 -29.50 -18.21 -12.28
N GLN A 26 -30.36 -18.56 -11.32
CA GLN A 26 -31.14 -17.57 -10.55
C GLN A 26 -30.49 -17.10 -9.26
N MET A 27 -29.35 -17.66 -8.83
CA MET A 27 -28.59 -17.18 -7.67
C MET A 27 -27.50 -16.14 -8.02
N GLN A 28 -27.42 -15.72 -9.25
CA GLN A 28 -26.70 -14.50 -9.60
C GLN A 28 -27.68 -13.31 -9.43
N GLU A 29 -27.98 -12.97 -8.20
CA GLU A 29 -28.42 -11.59 -7.93
C GLU A 29 -27.34 -10.66 -8.51
N PRO A 30 -27.73 -9.72 -9.38
CA PRO A 30 -26.78 -8.73 -9.84
C PRO A 30 -26.27 -8.04 -8.58
N LYS A 31 -24.97 -8.17 -8.28
CA LYS A 31 -24.33 -7.31 -7.26
C LYS A 31 -24.74 -5.90 -7.61
N GLU A 32 -25.71 -5.36 -6.88
CA GLU A 32 -26.08 -3.96 -6.98
C GLU A 32 -24.77 -3.19 -6.89
N LYS A 33 -24.40 -2.55 -7.99
CA LYS A 33 -23.31 -1.59 -7.97
C LYS A 33 -23.72 -0.58 -6.90
N GLN A 34 -23.07 -0.63 -5.75
CA GLN A 34 -23.22 0.40 -4.73
C GLN A 34 -22.88 1.72 -5.42
N VAL A 35 -23.92 2.43 -5.83
CA VAL A 35 -23.80 3.79 -6.34
C VAL A 35 -23.45 4.62 -5.12
N LYS A 36 -22.15 4.89 -4.92
CA LYS A 36 -21.72 5.87 -3.93
C LYS A 36 -22.16 7.23 -4.44
N ASP A 37 -22.94 7.96 -3.65
CA ASP A 37 -23.31 9.33 -3.95
C ASP A 37 -22.02 10.15 -4.17
N TYR A 38 -21.92 10.77 -5.35
CA TYR A 38 -20.78 11.62 -5.67
C TYR A 38 -20.99 12.99 -5.02
N ASP A 39 -20.20 13.30 -4.00
CA ASP A 39 -20.23 14.61 -3.35
C ASP A 39 -19.54 15.65 -4.25
N PHE A 40 -20.33 16.42 -5.00
CA PHE A 40 -19.84 17.50 -5.86
C PHE A 40 -19.16 18.64 -5.08
N LYS A 41 -19.33 18.73 -3.78
CA LYS A 41 -18.64 19.71 -2.92
C LYS A 41 -17.19 19.31 -2.63
N ARG A 42 -16.85 18.01 -2.80
CA ARG A 42 -15.52 17.45 -2.64
C ARG A 42 -15.17 16.60 -3.87
N PRO A 43 -14.75 17.24 -4.97
CA PRO A 43 -14.39 16.49 -6.17
C PRO A 43 -13.25 15.54 -5.85
N ALA A 44 -13.36 14.29 -6.31
CA ALA A 44 -12.29 13.31 -6.15
C ALA A 44 -11.04 13.82 -6.89
N LYS A 45 -10.03 14.22 -6.12
CA LYS A 45 -8.76 14.73 -6.67
C LYS A 45 -7.97 13.63 -7.39
N PHE A 46 -8.09 12.38 -6.93
CA PHE A 46 -7.49 11.22 -7.58
C PHE A 46 -8.49 10.51 -8.48
N SER A 47 -8.13 10.28 -9.73
CA SER A 47 -8.91 9.44 -10.65
C SER A 47 -8.65 7.96 -10.39
N LYS A 48 -9.53 7.08 -10.92
CA LYS A 48 -9.29 5.62 -10.87
C LYS A 48 -8.02 5.21 -11.60
N GLU A 49 -7.60 5.94 -12.63
CA GLU A 49 -6.35 5.68 -13.36
C GLU A 49 -5.14 6.00 -12.50
N HIS A 50 -5.17 7.09 -11.73
CA HIS A 50 -4.11 7.44 -10.79
C HIS A 50 -3.94 6.35 -9.73
N LEU A 51 -5.03 5.88 -9.11
CA LEU A 51 -4.99 4.81 -8.12
C LEU A 51 -4.43 3.52 -8.71
N ARG A 52 -4.85 3.15 -9.94
CA ARG A 52 -4.33 1.97 -10.62
C ARG A 52 -2.83 2.07 -10.91
N THR A 53 -2.33 3.25 -11.29
CA THR A 53 -0.90 3.46 -11.48
C THR A 53 -0.14 3.32 -10.16
N LEU A 54 -0.68 3.88 -9.07
CA LEU A 54 -0.13 3.69 -7.74
C LEU A 54 -0.10 2.21 -7.34
N GLU A 55 -1.16 1.45 -7.60
CA GLU A 55 -1.17 -0.01 -7.36
C GLU A 55 -0.01 -0.70 -8.07
N ILE A 56 0.22 -0.42 -9.35
CA ILE A 56 1.33 -1.01 -10.12
C ILE A 56 2.69 -0.65 -9.51
N ILE A 57 2.90 0.61 -9.11
CA ILE A 57 4.12 1.06 -8.44
C ILE A 57 4.33 0.28 -7.14
N TYR A 58 3.29 0.16 -6.32
CA TYR A 58 3.38 -0.50 -5.02
C TYR A 58 3.36 -2.03 -5.10
N GLU A 59 2.83 -2.64 -6.16
CA GLU A 59 3.07 -4.05 -6.47
C GLU A 59 4.56 -4.33 -6.74
N HIS A 60 5.23 -3.45 -7.49
CA HIS A 60 6.68 -3.55 -7.68
C HIS A 60 7.42 -3.35 -6.35
N TYR A 61 7.01 -2.36 -5.56
CA TYR A 61 7.55 -2.14 -4.22
C TYR A 61 7.39 -3.36 -3.31
N GLY A 62 6.22 -4.01 -3.32
CA GLY A 62 5.97 -5.25 -2.57
C GLY A 62 6.92 -6.39 -2.95
N ARG A 63 7.23 -6.55 -4.24
CA ARG A 63 8.24 -7.53 -4.69
C ARG A 63 9.63 -7.19 -4.13
N LEU A 64 10.02 -5.92 -4.13
CA LEU A 64 11.30 -5.49 -3.56
C LEU A 64 11.37 -5.70 -2.05
N LEU A 65 10.30 -5.39 -1.31
CA LEU A 65 10.20 -5.70 0.12
C LEU A 65 10.35 -7.20 0.39
N SER A 66 9.63 -8.02 -0.38
CA SER A 66 9.65 -9.49 -0.25
C SER A 66 11.03 -10.09 -0.52
N THR A 67 11.82 -9.45 -1.39
CA THR A 67 13.17 -9.92 -1.75
C THR A 67 14.25 -9.39 -0.78
N ASN A 68 14.14 -8.15 -0.33
CA ASN A 68 15.21 -7.49 0.42
C ASN A 68 15.06 -7.64 1.96
N LEU A 69 13.85 -7.57 2.50
CA LEU A 69 13.65 -7.66 3.95
C LEU A 69 14.10 -9.01 4.58
N PRO A 70 14.01 -10.17 3.89
CA PRO A 70 14.54 -11.43 4.41
C PRO A 70 16.03 -11.39 4.76
N VAL A 71 16.83 -10.55 4.09
CA VAL A 71 18.27 -10.38 4.37
C VAL A 71 18.48 -9.84 5.78
N TYR A 72 17.64 -8.92 6.22
CA TYR A 72 17.72 -8.30 7.54
C TYR A 72 17.01 -9.14 8.61
N LEU A 73 15.83 -9.66 8.27
CA LEU A 73 14.95 -10.34 9.24
C LEU A 73 15.23 -11.83 9.36
N ARG A 74 16.01 -12.41 8.43
CA ARG A 74 16.31 -13.86 8.38
C ARG A 74 15.03 -14.71 8.47
N LYS A 75 13.97 -14.26 7.85
CA LYS A 75 12.66 -14.91 7.79
C LYS A 75 12.02 -14.58 6.45
N ASN A 76 11.17 -15.46 5.94
CA ASN A 76 10.42 -15.17 4.72
C ASN A 76 9.50 -13.96 4.93
N VAL A 77 9.51 -13.06 3.96
CA VAL A 77 8.63 -11.88 3.93
C VAL A 77 7.82 -11.90 2.64
N GLN A 78 6.53 -11.65 2.75
CA GLN A 78 5.62 -11.46 1.62
C GLN A 78 4.93 -10.12 1.79
N ALA A 79 4.97 -9.31 0.75
CA ALA A 79 4.28 -8.02 0.72
C ALA A 79 3.51 -7.89 -0.59
N THR A 80 2.20 -7.70 -0.50
CA THR A 80 1.28 -7.60 -1.64
C THR A 80 0.34 -6.42 -1.44
N VAL A 81 -0.05 -5.76 -2.52
CA VAL A 81 -1.08 -4.71 -2.46
C VAL A 81 -2.43 -5.36 -2.17
N ALA A 82 -3.13 -4.85 -1.18
CA ALA A 82 -4.47 -5.29 -0.79
C ALA A 82 -5.54 -4.39 -1.42
N SER A 83 -5.34 -3.07 -1.36
CA SER A 83 -6.27 -2.09 -1.93
C SER A 83 -5.60 -0.74 -2.15
N SER A 84 -6.22 0.09 -2.99
CA SER A 84 -5.93 1.50 -3.10
C SER A 84 -7.23 2.30 -3.06
N GLU A 85 -7.25 3.36 -2.28
CA GLU A 85 -8.44 4.19 -2.13
C GLU A 85 -8.08 5.65 -1.86
N THR A 86 -9.07 6.52 -2.00
CA THR A 86 -8.93 7.94 -1.70
C THR A 86 -9.85 8.28 -0.53
N VAL A 87 -9.27 8.87 0.51
CA VAL A 87 -9.98 9.31 1.71
C VAL A 87 -9.46 10.69 2.14
N THR A 88 -10.09 11.31 3.12
CA THR A 88 -9.52 12.48 3.79
C THR A 88 -8.48 12.04 4.82
N PHE A 89 -7.51 12.92 5.11
CA PHE A 89 -6.51 12.62 6.13
C PHE A 89 -7.14 12.38 7.50
N SER A 90 -8.24 13.10 7.81
CA SER A 90 -8.99 12.86 9.05
C SER A 90 -9.64 11.48 9.11
N GLU A 91 -10.18 10.96 8.01
CA GLU A 91 -10.73 9.59 7.97
C GLU A 91 -9.64 8.55 8.21
N PHE A 92 -8.48 8.72 7.60
CA PHE A 92 -7.32 7.85 7.84
C PHE A 92 -6.88 7.88 9.30
N THR A 93 -6.65 9.07 9.87
CA THR A 93 -6.16 9.20 11.26
C THR A 93 -7.17 8.69 12.28
N ASN A 94 -8.47 8.84 12.03
CA ASN A 94 -9.53 8.33 12.91
C ASN A 94 -9.66 6.79 12.87
N ALA A 95 -9.20 6.15 11.80
CA ALA A 95 -9.18 4.69 11.70
C ALA A 95 -8.00 4.04 12.45
N LEU A 96 -6.97 4.81 12.79
CA LEU A 96 -5.79 4.31 13.49
C LEU A 96 -6.00 4.28 15.00
N SER A 97 -5.41 3.29 15.65
CA SER A 97 -5.38 3.15 17.10
C SER A 97 -3.95 3.20 17.62
N ASN A 98 -3.75 3.83 18.78
CA ASN A 98 -2.46 3.86 19.45
C ASN A 98 -2.17 2.52 20.19
N PRO A 99 -0.89 2.09 20.26
CA PRO A 99 0.26 2.65 19.57
C PRO A 99 0.23 2.39 18.06
N VAL A 100 0.84 3.28 17.29
CA VAL A 100 1.00 3.20 15.83
C VAL A 100 2.45 3.47 15.47
N ILE A 101 2.91 3.06 14.30
CA ILE A 101 4.21 3.44 13.78
C ILE A 101 3.97 4.27 12.51
N LEU A 102 4.19 5.56 12.57
CA LEU A 102 4.03 6.49 11.45
C LEU A 102 5.39 7.07 11.06
N GLY A 103 5.94 6.61 9.95
CA GLY A 103 7.12 7.21 9.35
C GLY A 103 6.73 8.41 8.49
N ILE A 104 7.20 9.59 8.85
CA ILE A 104 7.02 10.81 8.08
C ILE A 104 8.22 10.94 7.15
N VAL A 105 7.95 11.01 5.84
CA VAL A 105 8.96 10.86 4.79
C VAL A 105 8.91 12.07 3.86
N ASP A 106 10.04 12.74 3.70
CA ASP A 106 10.26 13.72 2.64
C ASP A 106 10.41 13.00 1.31
N PHE A 107 9.62 13.38 0.32
CA PHE A 107 9.57 12.69 -0.98
C PHE A 107 10.22 13.53 -2.08
N LYS A 108 11.49 13.94 -1.83
CA LYS A 108 12.21 14.82 -2.75
C LYS A 108 12.36 14.21 -4.15
N PRO A 109 12.23 15.04 -5.21
CA PRO A 109 12.19 16.51 -5.24
C PRO A 109 10.79 17.12 -5.01
N LEU A 110 9.76 16.30 -4.75
CA LEU A 110 8.40 16.77 -4.49
C LEU A 110 8.34 17.59 -3.19
N THR A 111 7.38 18.49 -3.12
CA THR A 111 7.11 19.30 -1.94
C THR A 111 6.06 18.60 -1.06
N GLY A 112 6.34 18.49 0.23
CA GLY A 112 5.44 17.84 1.20
C GLY A 112 5.93 16.47 1.66
N ASN A 113 5.17 15.87 2.55
CA ASN A 113 5.51 14.61 3.20
C ASN A 113 4.55 13.50 2.76
N VAL A 114 5.09 12.30 2.69
CA VAL A 114 4.35 11.04 2.59
C VAL A 114 4.39 10.37 3.95
N ILE A 115 3.33 9.65 4.32
CA ILE A 115 3.30 8.91 5.57
C ILE A 115 3.30 7.42 5.26
N ILE A 116 4.19 6.69 5.92
CA ILE A 116 4.19 5.22 5.93
C ILE A 116 3.71 4.77 7.30
N GLU A 117 2.55 4.17 7.36
CA GLU A 117 2.05 3.53 8.57
C GLU A 117 2.43 2.04 8.54
N LEU A 118 2.95 1.55 9.64
CA LEU A 118 3.26 0.15 9.85
C LEU A 118 2.49 -0.35 11.08
N ALA A 119 1.75 -1.44 10.89
CA ALA A 119 1.02 -2.05 11.99
C ALA A 119 1.97 -2.46 13.13
N PRO A 120 1.62 -2.22 14.40
CA PRO A 120 2.51 -2.46 15.55
C PRO A 120 3.02 -3.90 15.65
N ASN A 121 2.18 -4.89 15.33
CA ASN A 121 2.56 -6.31 15.34
C ASN A 121 3.70 -6.62 14.37
N LEU A 122 3.72 -5.99 13.18
CA LEU A 122 4.83 -6.09 12.24
C LEU A 122 6.09 -5.42 12.81
N GLY A 123 5.93 -4.25 13.44
CA GLY A 123 7.03 -3.54 14.11
C GLY A 123 7.70 -4.42 15.16
N PHE A 124 6.91 -5.03 16.04
CA PHE A 124 7.45 -5.94 17.07
C PHE A 124 8.09 -7.20 16.46
N ALA A 125 7.49 -7.77 15.42
CA ALA A 125 8.09 -8.90 14.71
C ALA A 125 9.45 -8.54 14.10
N MET A 126 9.56 -7.35 13.49
CA MET A 126 10.84 -6.85 12.96
C MET A 126 11.88 -6.66 14.06
N ILE A 127 11.51 -6.05 15.20
CA ILE A 127 12.39 -5.87 16.35
C ILE A 127 12.90 -7.21 16.86
N ASP A 128 12.00 -8.16 17.13
CA ASP A 128 12.35 -9.47 17.66
C ASP A 128 13.31 -10.20 16.71
N ARG A 129 13.04 -10.18 15.40
CA ARG A 129 13.92 -10.76 14.38
C ARG A 129 15.29 -10.08 14.32
N MET A 130 15.35 -8.78 14.43
CA MET A 130 16.62 -8.01 14.43
C MET A 130 17.46 -8.31 15.66
N LEU A 131 16.82 -8.60 16.79
CA LEU A 131 17.49 -9.00 18.04
C LEU A 131 17.81 -10.50 18.12
N GLY A 132 17.43 -11.28 17.11
CA GLY A 132 17.73 -12.72 17.03
C GLY A 132 16.63 -13.64 17.57
N GLY A 133 15.46 -13.09 17.92
CA GLY A 133 14.27 -13.84 18.31
C GLY A 133 13.61 -14.57 17.14
N GLN A 134 12.49 -15.24 17.38
CA GLN A 134 11.78 -16.05 16.38
C GLN A 134 10.78 -15.29 15.53
N GLY A 135 10.46 -14.04 15.88
CA GLY A 135 9.42 -13.22 15.25
C GLY A 135 8.03 -13.67 15.72
N ALA A 136 7.87 -13.93 17.00
CA ALA A 136 6.59 -14.30 17.57
C ALA A 136 5.64 -13.11 17.63
N PRO A 137 4.31 -13.32 17.47
CA PRO A 137 3.34 -12.27 17.66
C PRO A 137 3.36 -11.75 19.10
N LEU A 138 3.17 -10.45 19.27
CA LEU A 138 3.14 -9.85 20.60
C LEU A 138 1.85 -10.25 21.33
N GLU A 139 1.97 -10.74 22.56
CA GLU A 139 0.82 -11.17 23.36
C GLU A 139 -0.05 -10.00 23.86
N ARG A 140 0.53 -8.80 24.01
CA ARG A 140 -0.17 -7.60 24.50
C ARG A 140 0.30 -6.35 23.78
N ASN A 141 -0.63 -5.51 23.37
CA ASN A 141 -0.32 -4.17 22.87
C ASN A 141 0.32 -3.33 23.98
N ARG A 142 1.48 -2.77 23.70
CA ARG A 142 2.21 -1.84 24.55
C ARG A 142 2.95 -0.79 23.72
N ASP A 143 3.35 0.28 24.37
CA ASP A 143 4.20 1.28 23.74
C ASP A 143 5.59 0.74 23.42
N PHE A 144 6.23 1.34 22.45
CA PHE A 144 7.60 1.01 22.05
C PHE A 144 8.59 1.75 22.96
N SER A 145 9.64 1.05 23.37
CA SER A 145 10.77 1.67 24.08
C SER A 145 11.69 2.42 23.09
N GLU A 146 12.54 3.32 23.60
CA GLU A 146 13.48 4.11 22.78
C GLU A 146 14.43 3.21 21.96
N ILE A 147 14.87 2.10 22.53
CA ILE A 147 15.72 1.13 21.82
C ILE A 147 14.96 0.49 20.68
N GLU A 148 13.71 0.07 20.91
CA GLU A 148 12.84 -0.51 19.89
C GLU A 148 12.56 0.48 18.77
N MET A 149 12.32 1.74 19.11
CA MET A 149 12.14 2.80 18.13
C MET A 149 13.37 3.01 17.25
N THR A 150 14.57 2.92 17.82
CA THR A 150 15.82 3.01 17.06
C THR A 150 15.94 1.86 16.05
N ILE A 151 15.50 0.66 16.40
CA ILE A 151 15.49 -0.51 15.51
C ILE A 151 14.44 -0.31 14.40
N ILE A 152 13.24 0.13 14.75
CA ILE A 152 12.18 0.45 13.79
C ILE A 152 12.65 1.51 12.79
N GLN A 153 13.32 2.56 13.28
CA GLN A 153 13.86 3.61 12.43
C GLN A 153 14.81 3.06 11.36
N LYS A 154 15.71 2.15 11.72
CA LYS A 154 16.60 1.50 10.77
C LYS A 154 15.84 0.68 9.73
N MET A 155 14.84 -0.07 10.15
CA MET A 155 14.02 -0.87 9.25
C MET A 155 13.16 0.02 8.33
N MET A 156 12.61 1.11 8.87
CA MET A 156 11.86 2.08 8.09
C MET A 156 12.73 2.73 7.00
N ILE A 157 13.99 3.08 7.31
CA ILE A 157 14.95 3.61 6.33
C ILE A 157 15.18 2.58 5.21
N VAL A 158 15.34 1.31 5.53
CA VAL A 158 15.49 0.24 4.52
C VAL A 158 14.24 0.16 3.64
N CYS A 159 13.05 0.09 4.24
CA CYS A 159 11.80 0.05 3.50
C CYS A 159 11.67 1.26 2.56
N MET A 160 11.97 2.45 3.05
CA MET A 160 11.85 3.69 2.31
C MET A 160 12.83 3.77 1.12
N GLN A 161 14.07 3.33 1.30
CA GLN A 161 15.06 3.32 0.21
C GLN A 161 14.62 2.42 -0.96
N LEU A 162 13.91 1.34 -0.68
CA LEU A 162 13.36 0.45 -1.70
C LEU A 162 12.24 1.08 -2.53
N MET A 163 11.65 2.21 -2.09
CA MET A 163 10.64 2.92 -2.86
C MET A 163 11.20 3.64 -4.09
N ARG A 164 12.48 3.96 -4.11
CA ARG A 164 13.07 4.72 -5.22
C ARG A 164 12.91 4.03 -6.57
N GLU A 165 13.20 2.74 -6.62
CA GLU A 165 13.18 1.98 -7.87
C GLU A 165 11.78 1.88 -8.51
N PRO A 166 10.70 1.55 -7.79
CA PRO A 166 9.35 1.54 -8.34
C PRO A 166 8.87 2.89 -8.90
N TRP A 167 9.34 3.99 -8.32
CA TRP A 167 8.96 5.35 -8.74
C TRP A 167 9.77 5.90 -9.91
N LYS A 168 10.91 5.28 -10.27
CA LYS A 168 11.84 5.76 -11.27
C LYS A 168 11.21 6.09 -12.63
N ASN A 169 10.21 5.30 -13.03
CA ASN A 169 9.51 5.52 -14.31
C ASN A 169 8.56 6.73 -14.29
N VAL A 170 8.21 7.24 -13.11
CA VAL A 170 7.37 8.45 -12.96
C VAL A 170 8.26 9.65 -12.60
N LEU A 171 9.08 9.46 -11.59
CA LEU A 171 9.99 10.47 -11.06
C LEU A 171 11.11 9.80 -10.29
N ASP A 172 12.36 10.24 -10.51
CA ASP A 172 13.50 9.80 -9.68
C ASP A 172 13.41 10.49 -8.31
N ILE A 173 12.86 9.77 -7.34
CA ILE A 173 12.66 10.25 -5.98
C ILE A 173 13.85 9.90 -5.09
N SER A 174 14.09 10.74 -4.10
CA SER A 174 15.04 10.47 -3.02
C SER A 174 14.32 10.57 -1.68
N PRO A 175 13.60 9.50 -1.27
CA PRO A 175 12.84 9.53 -0.05
C PRO A 175 13.76 9.58 1.17
N MET A 176 13.47 10.46 2.12
CA MET A 176 14.22 10.63 3.36
C MET A 176 13.27 10.59 4.56
N LEU A 177 13.61 9.76 5.53
CA LEU A 177 12.85 9.71 6.78
C LEU A 177 13.13 11.00 7.58
N ASP A 178 12.08 11.79 7.82
CA ASP A 178 12.16 12.96 8.69
C ASP A 178 12.10 12.51 10.14
N ARG A 179 11.03 11.83 10.53
CA ARG A 179 10.84 11.30 11.89
C ARG A 179 9.85 10.15 11.92
N ILE A 180 9.76 9.49 13.07
CA ILE A 180 8.75 8.48 13.37
C ILE A 180 7.91 8.96 14.55
N GLU A 181 6.59 8.84 14.42
CA GLU A 181 5.62 9.12 15.47
C GLU A 181 4.91 7.82 15.88
N THR A 182 4.67 7.66 17.18
CA THR A 182 3.92 6.52 17.72
C THR A 182 2.51 6.88 18.16
N ASN A 183 2.18 8.16 18.08
CA ASN A 183 0.86 8.68 18.38
C ASN A 183 0.34 9.49 17.18
N VAL A 184 -0.86 9.12 16.72
CA VAL A 184 -1.53 9.75 15.58
C VAL A 184 -1.66 11.27 15.72
N GLN A 185 -1.85 11.77 16.96
CA GLN A 185 -2.03 13.20 17.22
C GLN A 185 -0.79 14.05 16.90
N PHE A 186 0.39 13.45 16.89
CA PHE A 186 1.64 14.14 16.57
C PHE A 186 2.02 14.09 15.09
N ALA A 187 1.31 13.30 14.30
CA ALA A 187 1.54 13.16 12.85
C ALA A 187 0.77 14.21 12.02
N GLN A 188 0.49 15.40 12.57
CA GLN A 188 -0.27 16.47 11.91
C GLN A 188 0.59 17.25 10.89
N VAL A 189 1.10 16.55 9.87
CA VAL A 189 1.87 17.15 8.76
C VAL A 189 1.00 17.44 7.54
N ILE A 190 -0.25 16.98 7.57
CA ILE A 190 -1.25 17.11 6.50
C ILE A 190 -2.51 17.72 7.11
N ALA A 191 -3.18 18.63 6.40
CA ALA A 191 -4.42 19.18 6.90
C ALA A 191 -5.53 18.09 6.96
N PRO A 192 -6.36 18.05 8.01
CA PRO A 192 -7.39 17.02 8.20
C PRO A 192 -8.35 16.86 7.02
N SER A 193 -8.61 17.93 6.29
CA SER A 193 -9.51 17.97 5.13
C SER A 193 -8.85 17.55 3.82
N ASP A 194 -7.52 17.41 3.81
CA ASP A 194 -6.79 17.10 2.59
C ASP A 194 -7.08 15.67 2.12
N MET A 195 -7.22 15.55 0.80
CA MET A 195 -7.40 14.26 0.16
C MET A 195 -6.07 13.54 0.03
N ILE A 196 -6.05 12.29 0.45
CA ILE A 196 -4.90 11.41 0.35
C ILE A 196 -5.28 10.16 -0.45
N ALA A 197 -4.34 9.64 -1.22
CA ALA A 197 -4.40 8.28 -1.73
C ALA A 197 -3.73 7.37 -0.70
N ILE A 198 -4.42 6.29 -0.31
CA ILE A 198 -3.86 5.26 0.56
C ILE A 198 -3.65 4.01 -0.28
N VAL A 199 -2.43 3.48 -0.26
CA VAL A 199 -2.15 2.14 -0.76
C VAL A 199 -1.91 1.24 0.45
N THR A 200 -2.84 0.32 0.67
CA THR A 200 -2.76 -0.68 1.72
C THR A 200 -2.04 -1.92 1.20
N MET A 201 -0.99 -2.30 1.89
CA MET A 201 -0.22 -3.51 1.61
C MET A 201 -0.40 -4.52 2.73
N ASN A 202 -0.68 -5.77 2.37
CA ASN A 202 -0.61 -6.88 3.31
C ASN A 202 0.84 -7.36 3.39
N VAL A 203 1.41 -7.34 4.59
CA VAL A 203 2.79 -7.76 4.86
C VAL A 203 2.79 -8.93 5.83
N LYS A 204 3.48 -10.00 5.46
CA LYS A 204 3.64 -11.20 6.28
C LYS A 204 5.11 -11.47 6.53
N ILE A 205 5.50 -11.57 7.80
CA ILE A 205 6.86 -11.89 8.26
C ILE A 205 6.80 -13.21 9.00
N GLY A 206 7.12 -14.31 8.32
CA GLY A 206 6.91 -15.66 8.86
C GLY A 206 5.44 -15.92 9.16
N ASP A 207 5.09 -16.00 10.43
CA ASP A 207 3.72 -16.28 10.89
C ASP A 207 2.95 -15.01 11.32
N VAL A 208 3.64 -13.86 11.39
CA VAL A 208 3.02 -12.57 11.73
C VAL A 208 2.57 -11.88 10.47
N GLU A 209 1.29 -11.48 10.44
CA GLU A 209 0.66 -10.79 9.33
C GLU A 209 0.07 -9.46 9.81
N GLY A 210 0.19 -8.42 9.00
CA GLY A 210 -0.32 -7.09 9.30
C GLY A 210 -0.30 -6.20 8.07
N PHE A 211 -0.71 -4.95 8.25
CA PHE A 211 -0.81 -3.98 7.16
C PHE A 211 0.33 -2.96 7.23
N MET A 212 0.73 -2.52 6.05
CA MET A 212 1.53 -1.33 5.84
C MET A 212 0.71 -0.41 4.93
N ASN A 213 0.42 0.79 5.38
CA ASN A 213 -0.30 1.80 4.60
C ASN A 213 0.68 2.87 4.14
N VAL A 214 0.61 3.23 2.86
CA VAL A 214 1.33 4.37 2.33
C VAL A 214 0.34 5.45 1.96
N CYS A 215 0.41 6.57 2.67
CA CYS A 215 -0.48 7.72 2.51
C CYS A 215 0.21 8.79 1.68
N LEU A 216 -0.34 9.07 0.52
CA LEU A 216 0.17 9.98 -0.48
C LEU A 216 -0.78 11.17 -0.60
N PRO A 217 -0.44 12.35 -0.01
CA PRO A 217 -1.27 13.53 -0.14
C PRO A 217 -1.35 14.01 -1.58
N PHE A 218 -2.54 14.46 -2.00
CA PHE A 218 -2.71 15.01 -3.33
C PHE A 218 -1.77 16.19 -3.58
N PHE A 219 -1.62 17.07 -2.61
CA PHE A 219 -0.72 18.22 -2.69
C PHE A 219 0.73 17.80 -3.03
N THR A 220 1.22 16.71 -2.43
CA THR A 220 2.57 16.21 -2.69
C THR A 220 2.72 15.66 -4.12
N LEU A 221 1.66 15.09 -4.69
CA LEU A 221 1.69 14.48 -6.02
C LEU A 221 1.17 15.41 -7.13
N GLU A 222 0.68 16.61 -6.81
CA GLU A 222 0.01 17.52 -7.75
C GLU A 222 0.87 17.82 -8.97
N ASP A 223 2.16 18.10 -8.79
CA ASP A 223 3.09 18.41 -9.88
C ASP A 223 3.35 17.24 -10.85
N ILE A 224 3.06 16.02 -10.42
CA ILE A 224 3.31 14.80 -11.20
C ILE A 224 2.05 13.99 -11.49
N ILE A 225 0.87 14.54 -11.16
CA ILE A 225 -0.39 13.80 -11.27
C ILE A 225 -0.64 13.32 -12.71
N ASP A 226 -0.28 14.12 -13.71
CA ASP A 226 -0.41 13.76 -15.13
C ASP A 226 0.47 12.58 -15.54
N LYS A 227 1.59 12.37 -14.84
CA LYS A 227 2.47 11.22 -15.07
C LYS A 227 1.95 9.93 -14.45
N LEU A 228 1.03 10.03 -13.49
CA LEU A 228 0.35 8.88 -12.88
C LEU A 228 -0.78 8.33 -13.78
N ASN A 229 -0.75 8.59 -15.08
CA ASN A 229 -1.67 8.04 -16.04
C ASN A 229 -1.05 6.77 -16.68
N THR A 230 -1.84 5.69 -16.76
CA THR A 230 -1.39 4.41 -17.35
C THR A 230 -0.87 4.56 -18.77
N LYS A 231 -1.41 5.48 -19.58
CA LYS A 231 -0.91 5.77 -20.93
C LYS A 231 0.53 6.29 -20.93
N TYR A 232 0.84 7.17 -20.00
CA TYR A 232 2.21 7.70 -19.85
C TYR A 232 3.20 6.61 -19.46
N TRP A 233 2.82 5.77 -18.50
CA TRP A 233 3.60 4.64 -18.04
C TRP A 233 3.98 3.67 -19.17
N PHE A 234 3.00 3.22 -19.93
CA PHE A 234 3.26 2.31 -21.07
C PHE A 234 4.04 2.97 -22.22
N SER A 235 3.94 4.28 -22.41
CA SER A 235 4.71 4.99 -23.42
C SER A 235 6.19 5.13 -23.04
N THR A 236 6.48 5.24 -21.76
CA THR A 236 7.86 5.36 -21.25
C THR A 236 8.56 4.00 -21.29
N MET A 237 7.88 2.90 -20.93
CA MET A 237 8.43 1.55 -21.07
C MET A 237 8.79 1.19 -22.52
N LYS A 238 7.97 1.61 -23.49
CA LYS A 238 8.30 1.40 -24.92
C LYS A 238 9.50 2.21 -25.42
N LYS A 239 9.79 3.35 -24.80
CA LYS A 239 10.94 4.17 -25.16
C LYS A 239 12.26 3.60 -24.63
N ASP A 240 12.28 3.08 -23.42
CA ASP A 240 13.49 2.47 -22.84
C ASP A 240 13.89 1.21 -23.61
N ASP A 241 12.93 0.36 -24.00
CA ASP A 241 13.22 -0.80 -24.83
C ASP A 241 13.77 -0.40 -26.22
N SER A 242 13.26 0.67 -26.83
CA SER A 242 13.71 1.09 -28.17
C SER A 242 15.10 1.74 -28.14
N THR A 243 15.43 2.51 -27.11
CA THR A 243 16.76 3.13 -26.96
C THR A 243 17.86 2.10 -26.71
N ASP A 244 17.59 1.06 -25.90
CA ASP A 244 18.56 -0.02 -25.67
C ASP A 244 18.86 -0.81 -26.96
N TYR A 245 17.85 -1.03 -27.80
CA TYR A 245 18.04 -1.67 -29.10
C TYR A 245 18.78 -0.77 -30.11
N GLU A 246 18.50 0.53 -30.14
CA GLU A 246 19.18 1.49 -31.00
C GLU A 246 20.68 1.62 -30.65
N GLU A 247 21.03 1.73 -29.36
CA GLU A 247 22.41 1.77 -28.90
C GLU A 247 23.17 0.45 -29.19
N GLN A 248 22.51 -0.70 -29.04
CA GLN A 248 23.10 -1.99 -29.39
C GLN A 248 23.33 -2.12 -30.89
N ILE A 249 22.39 -1.68 -31.73
CA ILE A 249 22.54 -1.67 -33.19
C ILE A 249 23.66 -0.71 -33.62
N GLU A 250 23.72 0.52 -33.08
CA GLU A 250 24.80 1.44 -33.36
C GLU A 250 26.19 0.90 -32.97
N SER A 251 26.24 0.21 -31.81
CA SER A 251 27.51 -0.41 -31.35
C SER A 251 27.94 -1.58 -32.24
N LEU A 252 26.98 -2.32 -32.81
CA LEU A 252 27.26 -3.40 -33.77
C LEU A 252 27.66 -2.86 -35.14
N ILE A 253 27.06 -1.78 -35.63
CA ILE A 253 27.43 -1.13 -36.89
C ILE A 253 28.84 -0.56 -36.79
N LYS A 254 29.23 0.10 -35.69
CA LYS A 254 30.56 0.62 -35.44
C LYS A 254 31.68 -0.45 -35.31
N ARG A 255 31.31 -1.74 -35.21
CA ARG A 255 32.27 -2.86 -35.16
C ARG A 255 32.48 -3.55 -36.52
N VAL A 256 31.76 -3.15 -37.54
CA VAL A 256 31.77 -3.78 -38.88
C VAL A 256 32.60 -2.93 -39.87
N ASP A 257 33.00 -1.71 -39.51
CA ASP A 257 33.99 -0.89 -40.19
C ASP A 257 35.38 -1.08 -39.52
#